data_0cfd8cc5f5e0cb0e6d8e4d2ce7e440b5
#
_entry.id   0cfd8cc5f5e0cb0e6d8e4d2ce7e440b5
#
_cell.length_a   1.000
_cell.length_b   1.000
_cell.length_c   1.000
_cell.angle_alpha   90.00
_cell.angle_beta   90.00
_cell.angle_gamma   90.00
#
_symmetry.space_group_name_H-M   'P 1'
#
loop_
_entity.id
_entity.type
_entity.pdbx_description
1 polymer ?
#
loop_
_entity_poly.entity_id
_entity_poly.type
_entity_poly.pdbx_seq_one_letter_code
_entity_poly.pdbx_strand_id
1 'polypeptide(L)'
;HGSALFPIACYEERLTCYSVPWHWHEDFEYILAYEGTVTVGVDKKRICLAEGEGVFINSGVLHAVEFAAEGPSALRSGVFHPRLVGGMDTIYWQKLIRPLLQPGVPSYFLLSKGEPWQAEVLARLWEAWHAVDEEPDDYENRVRYLLSAALHTLAAHCPVGECRSSRQEQVAAQRMKQMLRFVEEHYAEELTVERIADSVA
;
A
#
# COMPACT_ATOMS: atom_id res chain seq x y z
N HIS A 1 6.31 -3.98 9.81
CA HIS A 1 5.07 -4.76 9.96
C HIS A 1 5.41 -6.25 10.05
N GLY A 2 4.62 -7.01 10.83
CA GLY A 2 4.87 -8.42 11.09
C GLY A 2 6.17 -8.70 11.86
N SER A 3 6.71 -9.91 11.72
CA SER A 3 7.97 -10.33 12.35
C SER A 3 9.17 -10.21 11.40
N ALA A 4 10.39 -10.31 11.95
CA ALA A 4 11.60 -10.31 11.12
C ALA A 4 11.67 -11.53 10.16
N LEU A 5 11.07 -12.65 10.54
CA LEU A 5 11.04 -13.89 9.75
C LEU A 5 9.86 -13.95 8.79
N PHE A 6 8.74 -13.32 9.15
CA PHE A 6 7.52 -13.28 8.35
C PHE A 6 6.97 -11.84 8.34
N PRO A 7 7.50 -10.97 7.47
CA PRO A 7 7.26 -9.54 7.49
C PRO A 7 5.97 -9.15 6.75
N ILE A 8 4.82 -9.51 7.33
CA ILE A 8 3.48 -9.11 6.92
C ILE A 8 2.64 -8.86 8.17
N ALA A 9 1.75 -7.88 8.10
CA ALA A 9 0.68 -7.65 9.05
C ALA A 9 -0.62 -7.38 8.31
N CYS A 10 -1.72 -7.94 8.80
CA CYS A 10 -3.06 -7.72 8.28
C CYS A 10 -3.89 -6.96 9.31
N TYR A 11 -4.76 -6.07 8.82
CA TYR A 11 -5.61 -5.22 9.63
C TYR A 11 -7.03 -5.26 9.08
N GLU A 12 -8.00 -5.14 10.00
CA GLU A 12 -9.40 -4.92 9.69
C GLU A 12 -9.86 -3.64 10.39
N GLU A 13 -10.37 -2.68 9.64
CA GLU A 13 -10.74 -1.37 10.15
C GLU A 13 -12.18 -1.01 9.75
N ARG A 14 -12.97 -0.56 10.75
CA ARG A 14 -14.30 0.01 10.56
C ARG A 14 -14.24 1.53 10.59
N LEU A 15 -14.60 2.17 9.49
CA LEU A 15 -14.41 3.60 9.26
C LEU A 15 -15.57 4.48 9.76
N THR A 16 -16.29 4.07 10.79
CA THR A 16 -17.42 4.84 11.35
C THR A 16 -16.99 6.11 12.11
N CYS A 17 -15.80 6.06 12.72
CA CYS A 17 -15.24 7.17 13.49
C CYS A 17 -13.70 7.21 13.43
N TYR A 18 -13.11 6.53 12.49
CA TYR A 18 -11.67 6.35 12.36
C TYR A 18 -11.21 6.66 10.95
N SER A 19 -10.03 7.24 10.84
CA SER A 19 -9.30 7.43 9.57
C SER A 19 -7.85 7.05 9.80
N VAL A 20 -7.20 6.53 8.76
CA VAL A 20 -5.76 6.31 8.78
C VAL A 20 -5.10 7.59 8.28
N PRO A 21 -4.31 8.31 9.11
CA PRO A 21 -3.69 9.57 8.72
C PRO A 21 -2.69 9.37 7.56
N TRP A 22 -2.33 10.44 6.90
CA TRP A 22 -1.30 10.44 5.87
C TRP A 22 0.02 9.91 6.43
N HIS A 23 0.52 8.83 5.81
CA HIS A 23 1.77 8.17 6.17
C HIS A 23 2.42 7.51 4.94
N TRP A 24 3.60 6.98 5.13
CA TRP A 24 4.31 6.20 4.12
C TRP A 24 5.24 5.19 4.79
N HIS A 25 5.55 4.11 4.10
CA HIS A 25 6.50 3.07 4.52
C HIS A 25 7.15 2.42 3.30
N GLU A 26 8.24 1.70 3.52
CA GLU A 26 8.98 0.98 2.45
C GLU A 26 8.31 -0.37 2.09
N ASP A 27 7.27 -0.74 2.78
CA ASP A 27 6.50 -1.96 2.52
C ASP A 27 5.49 -1.72 1.38
N PHE A 28 5.07 -2.78 0.72
CA PHE A 28 3.88 -2.79 -0.11
C PHE A 28 2.62 -2.86 0.77
N GLU A 29 1.55 -2.24 0.32
CA GLU A 29 0.25 -2.35 0.97
C GLU A 29 -0.84 -2.66 -0.05
N TYR A 30 -1.81 -3.43 0.36
CA TYR A 30 -3.09 -3.55 -0.35
C TYR A 30 -4.23 -3.23 0.60
N ILE A 31 -5.25 -2.55 0.07
CA ILE A 31 -6.48 -2.19 0.78
C ILE A 31 -7.65 -2.75 0.00
N LEU A 32 -8.53 -3.47 0.70
CA LEU A 32 -9.71 -4.14 0.16
C LEU A 32 -10.96 -3.60 0.84
N ALA A 33 -11.88 -3.00 0.07
CA ALA A 33 -13.16 -2.58 0.59
C ALA A 33 -14.09 -3.79 0.72
N TYR A 34 -14.49 -4.14 1.94
CA TYR A 34 -15.36 -5.29 2.15
C TYR A 34 -16.76 -4.95 2.64
N GLU A 35 -16.99 -3.71 3.08
CA GLU A 35 -18.30 -3.17 3.42
C GLU A 35 -18.38 -1.71 2.99
N GLY A 36 -19.41 -1.35 2.24
CA GLY A 36 -19.66 0.02 1.78
C GLY A 36 -18.58 0.59 0.86
N THR A 37 -18.33 1.89 0.97
CA THR A 37 -17.35 2.61 0.15
C THR A 37 -16.18 3.07 1.00
N VAL A 38 -14.96 2.79 0.54
CA VAL A 38 -13.70 3.20 1.18
C VAL A 38 -13.00 4.26 0.32
N THR A 39 -12.68 5.41 0.91
CA THR A 39 -11.91 6.45 0.23
C THR A 39 -10.45 6.39 0.66
N VAL A 40 -9.57 6.17 -0.31
CA VAL A 40 -8.12 6.12 -0.11
C VAL A 40 -7.46 7.32 -0.78
N GLY A 41 -6.72 8.10 -0.02
CA GLY A 41 -5.82 9.13 -0.55
C GLY A 41 -4.49 8.49 -0.96
N VAL A 42 -4.04 8.73 -2.20
CA VAL A 42 -2.72 8.28 -2.67
C VAL A 42 -2.06 9.44 -3.39
N ASP A 43 -0.92 9.89 -2.90
CA ASP A 43 -0.26 11.12 -3.35
C ASP A 43 -1.24 12.31 -3.31
N LYS A 44 -1.63 12.82 -4.48
CA LYS A 44 -2.59 13.93 -4.64
C LYS A 44 -3.98 13.50 -5.08
N LYS A 45 -4.21 12.19 -5.18
CA LYS A 45 -5.48 11.64 -5.71
C LYS A 45 -6.32 11.06 -4.58
N ARG A 46 -7.62 11.13 -4.76
CA ARG A 46 -8.62 10.43 -3.94
C ARG A 46 -9.24 9.32 -4.78
N ILE A 47 -9.24 8.13 -4.24
CA ILE A 47 -9.73 6.91 -4.88
C ILE A 47 -10.89 6.40 -4.06
N CYS A 48 -12.06 6.28 -4.66
CA CYS A 48 -13.21 5.66 -4.02
C CYS A 48 -13.29 4.20 -4.46
N LEU A 49 -13.19 3.29 -3.51
CA LEU A 49 -13.32 1.85 -3.71
C LEU A 49 -14.73 1.43 -3.32
N ALA A 50 -15.47 0.85 -4.25
CA ALA A 50 -16.73 0.19 -3.94
C ALA A 50 -16.49 -1.15 -3.25
N GLU A 51 -17.50 -1.71 -2.61
CA GLU A 51 -17.43 -3.03 -1.98
C GLU A 51 -16.97 -4.11 -2.95
N GLY A 52 -15.94 -4.84 -2.53
CA GLY A 52 -15.29 -5.87 -3.33
C GLY A 52 -14.22 -5.36 -4.31
N GLU A 53 -13.95 -4.07 -4.34
CA GLU A 53 -12.80 -3.48 -5.02
C GLU A 53 -11.60 -3.34 -4.07
N GLY A 54 -10.45 -3.04 -4.64
CA GLY A 54 -9.23 -2.82 -3.86
C GLY A 54 -8.23 -1.92 -4.56
N VAL A 55 -7.18 -1.59 -3.84
CA VAL A 55 -6.02 -0.89 -4.36
C VAL A 55 -4.76 -1.55 -3.84
N PHE A 56 -3.78 -1.73 -4.72
CA PHE A 56 -2.43 -2.09 -4.34
C PHE A 56 -1.58 -0.83 -4.38
N ILE A 57 -0.91 -0.51 -3.28
CA ILE A 57 -0.09 0.70 -3.10
C ILE A 57 1.38 0.27 -3.09
N ASN A 58 2.16 0.96 -3.89
CA ASN A 58 3.58 0.65 -4.07
C ASN A 58 4.42 1.15 -2.86
N SER A 59 5.61 0.58 -2.70
CA SER A 59 6.58 0.96 -1.68
C SER A 59 6.90 2.45 -1.72
N GLY A 60 7.00 3.08 -0.57
CA GLY A 60 7.37 4.46 -0.41
C GLY A 60 6.32 5.48 -0.87
N VAL A 61 5.11 5.11 -1.16
CA VAL A 61 4.03 5.99 -1.60
C VAL A 61 3.30 6.61 -0.39
N LEU A 62 3.07 7.93 -0.43
CA LEU A 62 2.30 8.64 0.58
C LEU A 62 0.81 8.32 0.41
N HIS A 63 0.17 7.82 1.46
CA HIS A 63 -1.25 7.43 1.41
C HIS A 63 -1.96 7.61 2.75
N ALA A 64 -3.29 7.57 2.70
CA ALA A 64 -4.19 7.71 3.84
C ALA A 64 -5.51 7.00 3.56
N VAL A 65 -6.27 6.67 4.60
CA VAL A 65 -7.67 6.27 4.47
C VAL A 65 -8.55 7.30 5.12
N GLU A 66 -9.53 7.81 4.39
CA GLU A 66 -10.40 8.85 4.87
C GLU A 66 -11.59 8.27 5.66
N PHE A 67 -12.07 9.06 6.57
CA PHE A 67 -13.30 8.79 7.30
C PHE A 67 -14.49 8.63 6.34
N ALA A 68 -15.35 7.63 6.58
CA ALA A 68 -16.54 7.43 5.77
C ALA A 68 -17.56 8.57 6.01
N ALA A 69 -17.89 9.27 4.94
CA ALA A 69 -18.86 10.37 5.01
C ALA A 69 -20.30 9.88 5.13
N GLU A 70 -20.62 8.70 4.60
CA GLU A 70 -21.97 8.15 4.54
C GLU A 70 -21.97 6.63 4.81
N GLY A 71 -22.76 6.22 5.79
CA GLY A 71 -23.02 4.81 6.11
C GLY A 71 -21.83 4.03 6.71
N PRO A 72 -22.06 2.75 7.03
CA PRO A 72 -20.99 1.86 7.48
C PRO A 72 -20.02 1.59 6.33
N SER A 73 -18.74 1.59 6.66
CA SER A 73 -17.69 1.30 5.72
C SER A 73 -16.56 0.59 6.45
N ALA A 74 -16.02 -0.43 5.83
CA ALA A 74 -14.94 -1.21 6.42
C ALA A 74 -13.97 -1.71 5.37
N LEU A 75 -12.70 -1.80 5.76
CA LEU A 75 -11.61 -2.28 4.94
C LEU A 75 -10.84 -3.40 5.61
N ARG A 76 -10.16 -4.17 4.79
CA ARG A 76 -9.09 -5.07 5.15
C ARG A 76 -7.82 -4.64 4.45
N SER A 77 -6.72 -4.53 5.16
CA SER A 77 -5.43 -4.23 4.55
C SER A 77 -4.37 -5.27 4.91
N GLY A 78 -3.38 -5.39 4.04
CA GLY A 78 -2.20 -6.18 4.31
C GLY A 78 -0.96 -5.38 3.93
N VAL A 79 -0.08 -5.18 4.90
CA VAL A 79 1.19 -4.47 4.74
C VAL A 79 2.32 -5.49 4.82
N PHE A 80 3.13 -5.60 3.78
CA PHE A 80 4.19 -6.60 3.73
C PHE A 80 5.48 -6.07 3.10
N HIS A 81 6.61 -6.45 3.70
CA HIS A 81 7.91 -6.13 3.15
C HIS A 81 8.21 -7.00 1.91
N PRO A 82 8.70 -6.43 0.80
CA PRO A 82 8.99 -7.16 -0.44
C PRO A 82 9.85 -8.42 -0.27
N ARG A 83 10.74 -8.45 0.72
CA ARG A 83 11.58 -9.64 1.03
C ARG A 83 10.80 -10.90 1.41
N LEU A 84 9.50 -10.77 1.76
CA LEU A 84 8.62 -11.90 2.01
C LEU A 84 8.53 -12.82 0.80
N VAL A 85 8.52 -12.23 -0.40
CA VAL A 85 8.48 -12.98 -1.67
C VAL A 85 9.86 -13.48 -2.06
N GLY A 86 10.90 -12.66 -1.87
CA GLY A 86 12.28 -13.07 -2.15
C GLY A 86 13.29 -11.99 -1.77
N GLY A 87 14.44 -12.39 -1.28
CA GLY A 87 15.55 -11.49 -0.97
C GLY A 87 16.18 -10.86 -2.21
N MET A 88 16.91 -9.75 -2.02
CA MET A 88 17.49 -8.92 -3.11
C MET A 88 18.43 -9.69 -4.04
N ASP A 89 19.03 -10.76 -3.57
CA ASP A 89 19.95 -11.67 -4.26
C ASP A 89 19.25 -12.79 -5.03
N THR A 90 17.91 -12.84 -5.00
CA THR A 90 17.12 -13.90 -5.64
C THR A 90 16.56 -13.48 -7.01
N ILE A 91 16.28 -14.51 -7.85
CA ILE A 91 15.59 -14.30 -9.13
C ILE A 91 14.17 -13.73 -8.92
N TYR A 92 13.53 -14.04 -7.79
CA TYR A 92 12.21 -13.52 -7.43
C TYR A 92 12.23 -12.01 -7.24
N TRP A 93 13.23 -11.47 -6.54
CA TRP A 93 13.43 -10.03 -6.43
C TRP A 93 13.56 -9.38 -7.82
N GLN A 94 14.43 -9.94 -8.67
CA GLN A 94 14.69 -9.37 -9.99
C GLN A 94 13.48 -9.41 -10.93
N LYS A 95 12.62 -10.42 -10.82
CA LYS A 95 11.51 -10.67 -11.75
C LYS A 95 10.16 -10.17 -11.26
N LEU A 96 9.92 -10.15 -9.94
CA LEU A 96 8.61 -9.83 -9.36
C LEU A 96 8.61 -8.47 -8.64
N ILE A 97 9.67 -8.13 -7.94
CA ILE A 97 9.71 -6.97 -7.05
C ILE A 97 10.34 -5.78 -7.74
N ARG A 98 11.55 -5.94 -8.27
CA ARG A 98 12.29 -4.86 -8.92
C ARG A 98 11.50 -4.14 -10.03
N PRO A 99 10.70 -4.79 -10.89
CA PRO A 99 9.89 -4.10 -11.88
C PRO A 99 8.91 -3.10 -11.28
N LEU A 100 8.34 -3.39 -10.10
CA LEU A 100 7.40 -2.52 -9.40
C LEU A 100 8.08 -1.35 -8.65
N LEU A 101 9.38 -1.43 -8.43
CA LEU A 101 10.17 -0.40 -7.73
C LEU A 101 10.93 0.54 -8.67
N GLN A 102 10.76 0.40 -10.00
CA GLN A 102 11.46 1.23 -10.97
C GLN A 102 10.85 2.64 -11.05
N PRO A 103 11.65 3.67 -11.34
CA PRO A 103 11.12 5.00 -11.65
C PRO A 103 10.12 4.96 -12.82
N GLY A 104 8.98 5.63 -12.66
CA GLY A 104 7.93 5.66 -13.67
C GLY A 104 6.90 4.54 -13.58
N VAL A 105 6.97 3.73 -12.53
CA VAL A 105 5.91 2.78 -12.17
C VAL A 105 4.78 3.54 -11.46
N PRO A 106 3.49 3.15 -11.66
CA PRO A 106 2.38 3.75 -10.92
C PRO A 106 2.56 3.67 -9.40
N SER A 107 2.18 4.74 -8.70
CA SER A 107 2.13 4.73 -7.23
C SER A 107 1.15 3.69 -6.69
N TYR A 108 0.13 3.34 -7.46
CA TYR A 108 -0.90 2.37 -7.09
C TYR A 108 -1.51 1.68 -8.31
N PHE A 109 -2.15 0.55 -8.08
CA PHE A 109 -2.97 -0.20 -9.04
C PHE A 109 -4.39 -0.34 -8.49
N LEU A 110 -5.37 0.16 -9.25
CA LEU A 110 -6.78 -0.12 -8.94
C LEU A 110 -7.09 -1.57 -9.28
N LEU A 111 -7.88 -2.20 -8.43
CA LEU A 111 -8.26 -3.59 -8.57
C LEU A 111 -9.79 -3.69 -8.53
N SER A 112 -10.38 -4.07 -9.64
CA SER A 112 -11.84 -4.24 -9.80
C SER A 112 -12.17 -5.62 -10.34
N LYS A 113 -13.41 -6.06 -10.15
CA LYS A 113 -13.89 -7.34 -10.69
C LYS A 113 -14.17 -7.28 -12.20
N GLY A 114 -14.24 -6.07 -12.78
CA GLY A 114 -14.54 -5.86 -14.19
C GLY A 114 -13.41 -6.24 -15.15
N GLU A 115 -12.17 -6.21 -14.67
CA GLU A 115 -10.98 -6.56 -15.44
C GLU A 115 -10.44 -7.92 -14.99
N PRO A 116 -10.32 -8.93 -15.87
CA PRO A 116 -9.94 -10.29 -15.48
C PRO A 116 -8.65 -10.39 -14.66
N TRP A 117 -7.60 -9.69 -15.06
CA TRP A 117 -6.33 -9.71 -14.34
C TRP A 117 -6.40 -9.04 -12.96
N GLN A 118 -7.23 -7.97 -12.83
CA GLN A 118 -7.45 -7.29 -11.54
C GLN A 118 -8.25 -8.18 -10.61
N ALA A 119 -9.30 -8.83 -11.13
CA ALA A 119 -10.10 -9.81 -10.36
C ALA A 119 -9.25 -10.96 -9.84
N GLU A 120 -8.28 -11.44 -10.65
CA GLU A 120 -7.32 -12.48 -10.24
C GLU A 120 -6.40 -11.99 -9.11
N VAL A 121 -5.88 -10.77 -9.20
CA VAL A 121 -5.08 -10.16 -8.12
C VAL A 121 -5.91 -9.99 -6.86
N LEU A 122 -7.13 -9.42 -6.97
CA LEU A 122 -8.06 -9.27 -5.84
C LEU A 122 -8.29 -10.60 -5.12
N ALA A 123 -8.63 -11.66 -5.85
CA ALA A 123 -8.90 -12.96 -5.26
C ALA A 123 -7.69 -13.49 -4.44
N ARG A 124 -6.48 -13.32 -4.96
CA ARG A 124 -5.24 -13.72 -4.27
C ARG A 124 -4.97 -12.90 -3.02
N LEU A 125 -5.22 -11.58 -3.07
CA LEU A 125 -5.02 -10.69 -1.92
C LEU A 125 -6.05 -10.98 -0.81
N TRP A 126 -7.30 -11.25 -1.18
CA TRP A 126 -8.33 -11.72 -0.24
C TRP A 126 -7.95 -13.03 0.42
N GLU A 127 -7.48 -14.00 -0.35
CA GLU A 127 -7.06 -15.30 0.16
C GLU A 127 -5.81 -15.18 1.05
N ALA A 128 -4.85 -14.31 0.69
CA ALA A 128 -3.67 -14.05 1.50
C ALA A 128 -4.03 -13.40 2.84
N TRP A 129 -4.98 -12.43 2.83
CA TRP A 129 -5.46 -11.80 4.05
C TRP A 129 -6.09 -12.83 5.00
N HIS A 130 -7.00 -13.67 4.50
CA HIS A 130 -7.62 -14.73 5.29
C HIS A 130 -6.61 -15.75 5.81
N ALA A 131 -5.61 -16.10 5.01
CA ALA A 131 -4.58 -17.04 5.46
C ALA A 131 -3.74 -16.48 6.62
N VAL A 132 -3.49 -15.15 6.65
CA VAL A 132 -2.81 -14.50 7.78
C VAL A 132 -3.73 -14.39 9.00
N ASP A 133 -5.02 -14.12 8.81
CA ASP A 133 -5.99 -13.95 9.90
C ASP A 133 -6.34 -15.26 10.60
N GLU A 134 -6.48 -16.35 9.83
CA GLU A 134 -6.90 -17.66 10.31
C GLU A 134 -5.74 -18.56 10.74
N GLU A 135 -4.52 -18.28 10.29
CA GLU A 135 -3.29 -19.02 10.57
C GLU A 135 -3.42 -20.57 10.44
N PRO A 136 -3.98 -21.11 9.33
CA PRO A 136 -4.02 -22.56 9.13
C PRO A 136 -2.60 -23.13 8.98
N ASP A 137 -2.45 -24.45 9.14
CA ASP A 137 -1.16 -25.10 8.96
C ASP A 137 -0.50 -24.70 7.64
N ASP A 138 0.79 -24.31 7.70
CA ASP A 138 1.61 -23.89 6.55
C ASP A 138 1.12 -22.59 5.87
N TYR A 139 0.42 -21.72 6.59
CA TYR A 139 -0.13 -20.48 6.04
C TYR A 139 0.96 -19.53 5.50
N GLU A 140 2.16 -19.53 6.05
CA GLU A 140 3.26 -18.67 5.61
C GLU A 140 3.66 -18.99 4.15
N ASN A 141 3.75 -20.28 3.79
CA ASN A 141 4.03 -20.67 2.41
C ASN A 141 2.88 -20.34 1.48
N ARG A 142 1.64 -20.53 1.92
CA ARG A 142 0.43 -20.16 1.16
C ARG A 142 0.40 -18.64 0.89
N VAL A 143 0.60 -17.82 1.90
CA VAL A 143 0.66 -16.35 1.79
C VAL A 143 1.77 -15.92 0.83
N ARG A 144 2.97 -16.47 0.98
CA ARG A 144 4.09 -16.17 0.08
C ARG A 144 3.76 -16.52 -1.37
N TYR A 145 3.13 -17.67 -1.61
CA TYR A 145 2.71 -18.10 -2.96
C TYR A 145 1.69 -17.12 -3.55
N LEU A 146 0.64 -16.78 -2.79
CA LEU A 146 -0.42 -15.88 -3.23
C LEU A 146 0.10 -14.48 -3.54
N LEU A 147 0.93 -13.91 -2.68
CA LEU A 147 1.55 -12.60 -2.90
C LEU A 147 2.53 -12.63 -4.07
N SER A 148 3.32 -13.72 -4.24
CA SER A 148 4.21 -13.86 -5.40
C SER A 148 3.43 -13.88 -6.71
N ALA A 149 2.29 -14.59 -6.75
CA ALA A 149 1.42 -14.65 -7.91
C ALA A 149 0.73 -13.31 -8.19
N ALA A 150 0.27 -12.59 -7.15
CA ALA A 150 -0.29 -11.25 -7.27
C ALA A 150 0.74 -10.26 -7.84
N LEU A 151 1.96 -10.22 -7.28
CA LEU A 151 3.04 -9.36 -7.77
C LEU A 151 3.46 -9.68 -9.21
N HIS A 152 3.46 -10.98 -9.59
CA HIS A 152 3.73 -11.37 -10.97
C HIS A 152 2.71 -10.78 -11.94
N THR A 153 1.42 -10.88 -11.62
CA THR A 153 0.34 -10.33 -12.44
C THR A 153 0.41 -8.79 -12.48
N LEU A 154 0.65 -8.11 -11.36
CA LEU A 154 0.86 -6.66 -11.30
C LEU A 154 2.05 -6.21 -12.15
N ALA A 155 3.19 -6.91 -12.06
CA ALA A 155 4.40 -6.58 -12.83
C ALA A 155 4.18 -6.76 -14.33
N ALA A 156 3.40 -7.79 -14.75
CA ALA A 156 3.07 -8.04 -16.16
C ALA A 156 2.14 -6.96 -16.75
N HIS A 157 1.32 -6.32 -15.93
CA HIS A 157 0.39 -5.25 -16.34
C HIS A 157 0.90 -3.85 -15.94
N CYS A 158 2.15 -3.74 -15.50
CA CYS A 158 2.76 -2.47 -15.16
C CYS A 158 3.08 -1.68 -16.44
N PRO A 159 2.48 -0.49 -16.66
CA PRO A 159 2.81 0.35 -17.79
C PRO A 159 4.22 0.92 -17.62
N VAL A 160 5.19 0.33 -18.28
CA VAL A 160 6.57 0.78 -18.22
C VAL A 160 6.70 2.12 -18.95
N GLY A 161 7.05 3.18 -18.25
CA GLY A 161 7.39 4.49 -18.83
C GLY A 161 6.23 5.47 -19.01
N GLU A 162 4.99 5.11 -18.68
CA GLU A 162 3.83 6.01 -18.84
C GLU A 162 3.58 6.93 -17.63
N CYS A 163 3.99 6.52 -16.43
CA CYS A 163 3.86 7.32 -15.21
C CYS A 163 5.13 8.13 -14.93
N ARG A 164 5.39 9.16 -15.71
CA ARG A 164 6.44 10.13 -15.37
C ARG A 164 5.87 11.14 -14.39
N SER A 165 6.05 10.92 -13.08
CA SER A 165 5.95 12.03 -12.15
C SER A 165 6.98 13.10 -12.53
N SER A 166 6.54 14.34 -12.63
CA SER A 166 7.46 15.44 -12.92
C SER A 166 8.52 15.53 -11.81
N ARG A 167 9.70 16.06 -12.15
CA ARG A 167 10.76 16.33 -11.14
C ARG A 167 10.23 17.15 -9.96
N GLN A 168 9.31 18.08 -10.22
CA GLN A 168 8.67 18.89 -9.19
C GLN A 168 7.78 18.06 -8.25
N GLU A 169 7.04 17.07 -8.78
CA GLU A 169 6.20 16.18 -7.96
C GLU A 169 7.05 15.26 -7.09
N GLN A 170 8.17 14.74 -7.62
CA GLN A 170 9.11 13.93 -6.85
C GLN A 170 9.74 14.74 -5.71
N VAL A 171 10.16 15.98 -5.97
CA VAL A 171 10.69 16.88 -4.94
C VAL A 171 9.63 17.20 -3.89
N ALA A 172 8.39 17.49 -4.31
CA ALA A 172 7.29 17.78 -3.39
C ALA A 172 6.96 16.57 -2.50
N ALA A 173 6.91 15.36 -3.06
CA ALA A 173 6.70 14.13 -2.30
C ALA A 173 7.83 13.87 -1.29
N GLN A 174 9.09 14.09 -1.70
CA GLN A 174 10.24 13.95 -0.81
C GLN A 174 10.21 14.94 0.35
N ARG A 175 9.88 16.22 0.06
CA ARG A 175 9.71 17.25 1.11
C ARG A 175 8.59 16.87 2.09
N MET A 176 7.45 16.39 1.60
CA MET A 176 6.35 15.96 2.46
C MET A 176 6.78 14.83 3.40
N LYS A 177 7.51 13.84 2.90
CA LYS A 177 8.05 12.74 3.72
C LYS A 177 9.01 13.25 4.80
N GLN A 178 9.86 14.21 4.46
CA GLN A 178 10.78 14.83 5.42
C GLN A 178 10.03 15.59 6.51
N MET A 179 8.97 16.35 6.14
CA MET A 179 8.12 17.05 7.11
C MET A 179 7.42 16.08 8.06
N LEU A 180 6.82 15.00 7.53
CA LEU A 180 6.16 13.97 8.36
C LEU A 180 7.14 13.32 9.32
N ARG A 181 8.32 12.94 8.85
CA ARG A 181 9.38 12.38 9.70
C ARG A 181 9.79 13.37 10.79
N PHE A 182 9.98 14.63 10.46
CA PHE A 182 10.29 15.68 11.43
C PHE A 182 9.22 15.81 12.51
N VAL A 183 7.94 15.77 12.12
CA VAL A 183 6.82 15.80 13.07
C VAL A 183 6.82 14.56 13.96
N GLU A 184 7.03 13.37 13.41
CA GLU A 184 7.12 12.12 14.17
C GLU A 184 8.29 12.10 15.16
N GLU A 185 9.43 12.68 14.82
CA GLU A 185 10.60 12.76 15.68
C GLU A 185 10.46 13.81 16.79
N HIS A 186 9.61 14.84 16.59
CA HIS A 186 9.50 16.01 17.49
C HIS A 186 8.09 16.24 18.03
N TYR A 187 7.16 15.28 17.90
CA TYR A 187 5.74 15.45 18.30
C TYR A 187 5.55 15.82 19.77
N ALA A 188 6.52 15.54 20.64
CA ALA A 188 6.49 15.89 22.06
C ALA A 188 6.95 17.34 22.35
N GLU A 189 7.43 18.07 21.33
CA GLU A 189 7.89 19.44 21.40
C GLU A 189 6.83 20.41 20.86
N GLU A 190 7.01 21.71 21.10
CA GLU A 190 6.20 22.73 20.45
C GLU A 190 6.58 22.82 18.96
N LEU A 191 5.68 22.39 18.08
CA LEU A 191 5.83 22.43 16.64
C LEU A 191 5.09 23.63 16.07
N THR A 192 5.81 24.47 15.33
CA THR A 192 5.22 25.55 14.52
C THR A 192 5.36 25.22 13.05
N VAL A 193 4.50 25.81 12.21
CA VAL A 193 4.56 25.64 10.75
C VAL A 193 5.92 26.10 10.21
N GLU A 194 6.50 27.15 10.77
CA GLU A 194 7.82 27.67 10.40
C GLU A 194 8.92 26.64 10.68
N ARG A 195 8.92 26.00 11.88
CA ARG A 195 9.91 24.96 12.20
C ARG A 195 9.80 23.75 11.25
N ILE A 196 8.58 23.36 10.90
CA ILE A 196 8.35 22.25 9.96
C ILE A 196 8.85 22.66 8.55
N ALA A 197 8.55 23.87 8.10
CA ALA A 197 9.00 24.36 6.80
C ALA A 197 10.53 24.48 6.71
N ASP A 198 11.19 24.96 7.77
CA ASP A 198 12.66 25.09 7.85
C ASP A 198 13.38 23.73 7.80
N SER A 199 12.72 22.64 8.25
CA SER A 199 13.29 21.30 8.22
C SER A 199 13.50 20.74 6.79
N VAL A 200 12.88 21.39 5.76
CA VAL A 200 12.90 20.93 4.36
C VAL A 200 13.33 22.02 3.37
N ALA A 201 13.88 23.13 3.88
CA ALA A 201 14.35 24.27 3.09
C ALA A 201 15.63 23.99 2.27
#